data_e9b537b859eeeaa2e27d62a2ed444552
#
_entry.id   e9b537b859eeeaa2e27d62a2ed444552
#
_cell.length_a   1.000
_cell.length_b   1.000
_cell.length_c   1.000
_cell.angle_alpha   90.00
_cell.angle_beta   90.00
_cell.angle_gamma   90.00
#
_symmetry.space_group_name_H-M   'P 1'
#
loop_
_entity.id
_entity.type
_entity.pdbx_description
1 polymer ?
#
loop_
_entity_poly.entity_id
_entity_poly.type
_entity_poly.pdbx_seq_one_letter_code
_entity_poly.pdbx_strand_id
1 'polypeptide(L)'
;QNQQFMRKALLLLFFTFISCVNLLAQQTVTGKITDAAGLPVAGVSIKAIKSGKIALSGADGTFSIILPEAEELEISSIGYVKQTVKPGSGPVMISLVQSIEELGQVVLVGSRRAGRVKTETTSPVDVINVAQVSGPTARMDLTSILNYTAPSFNYNKQTGSDGADHIDLATLRGLGPDQTLVLINGKRRHQTAFVAMFGTRGRGNSGTDLNAIPAGAIDRVEILRDGASAQYGSDAIAGVINIITKKAMNQVSGSLGLSAYYDPKFNTAFESSLHQDYEHAGEFDGSAFNGNINFGLPLGKKGGFINLTFEGTKTGKTFRQALKTANYLQDDEAMYLNIYRRGHGDASLEAFGSFLNLEVPVSSKTTFYVFGGTNSKTSDAFAFTRNWSARPDRFPTNANGDLIVVPGIMKTASDGDTWYSPHIQTEIKDIAATGGLKGVVFNNWSWDLSNTTGKNDFHFYGDKTFNASLGSAQQSFDDGGFSQLPPA
;
A
#
# COMPACT_ATOMS: atom_id res chain seq x y z
N GLN A 1 43.99 60.77 19.28
CA GLN A 1 44.64 59.58 18.67
C GLN A 1 44.53 58.37 19.65
N ASN A 2 44.74 58.55 20.94
CA ASN A 2 44.72 57.44 21.93
C ASN A 2 43.35 56.76 22.17
N GLN A 3 42.24 57.47 22.00
CA GLN A 3 40.91 56.86 22.21
C GLN A 3 40.49 55.97 21.04
N GLN A 4 40.91 56.25 19.84
CA GLN A 4 40.63 55.42 18.67
C GLN A 4 41.45 54.12 18.66
N PHE A 5 42.68 54.18 19.19
CA PHE A 5 43.58 53.05 19.32
C PHE A 5 43.03 52.06 20.39
N MET A 6 42.58 52.60 21.52
CA MET A 6 41.97 51.80 22.62
C MET A 6 40.67 51.11 22.20
N ARG A 7 39.82 51.77 21.41
CA ARG A 7 38.59 51.16 20.85
C ARG A 7 38.87 50.03 19.85
N LYS A 8 39.91 50.22 18.99
CA LYS A 8 40.31 49.16 18.05
C LYS A 8 40.99 47.98 18.78
N ALA A 9 41.75 48.22 19.81
CA ALA A 9 42.34 47.17 20.65
C ALA A 9 41.29 46.40 21.44
N LEU A 10 40.26 47.07 21.98
CA LEU A 10 39.16 46.43 22.67
C LEU A 10 38.25 45.59 21.73
N LEU A 11 38.05 46.08 20.51
CA LEU A 11 37.30 45.33 19.48
C LEU A 11 38.09 44.11 19.01
N LEU A 12 39.39 44.20 18.87
CA LEU A 12 40.25 43.05 18.53
C LEU A 12 40.28 42.01 19.65
N LEU A 13 40.37 42.44 20.90
CA LEU A 13 40.28 41.56 22.08
C LEU A 13 38.92 40.91 22.20
N PHE A 14 37.82 41.61 21.89
CA PHE A 14 36.46 41.09 21.89
C PHE A 14 36.24 40.06 20.76
N PHE A 15 36.82 40.32 19.56
CA PHE A 15 36.77 39.37 18.44
C PHE A 15 37.62 38.12 18.68
N THR A 16 38.80 38.23 19.31
CA THR A 16 39.63 37.08 19.71
C THR A 16 38.98 36.27 20.82
N PHE A 17 38.28 36.91 21.80
CA PHE A 17 37.56 36.23 22.84
C PHE A 17 36.35 35.45 22.29
N ILE A 18 35.59 36.01 21.32
CA ILE A 18 34.49 35.32 20.62
C ILE A 18 34.99 34.14 19.78
N SER A 19 36.18 34.25 19.17
CA SER A 19 36.78 33.14 18.41
C SER A 19 37.24 31.98 19.28
N CYS A 20 37.60 32.23 20.54
CA CYS A 20 38.03 31.19 21.49
C CYS A 20 36.84 30.42 22.12
N VAL A 21 35.63 30.97 22.10
CA VAL A 21 34.46 30.31 22.73
C VAL A 21 33.85 29.18 21.85
N ASN A 22 34.26 29.07 20.57
CA ASN A 22 33.75 28.02 19.65
C ASN A 22 34.66 26.79 19.53
N LEU A 23 35.66 26.61 20.35
CA LEU A 23 36.38 25.34 20.50
C LEU A 23 35.58 24.40 21.42
N LEU A 24 34.37 24.03 21.00
CA LEU A 24 33.68 22.87 21.53
C LEU A 24 34.55 21.66 21.19
N ALA A 25 35.13 21.03 22.18
CA ALA A 25 35.95 19.83 22.03
C ALA A 25 35.08 18.75 21.39
N GLN A 26 35.19 18.58 20.07
CA GLN A 26 34.60 17.48 19.38
C GLN A 26 35.21 16.18 19.90
N GLN A 27 34.38 15.30 20.40
CA GLN A 27 34.83 13.98 20.86
C GLN A 27 34.72 13.00 19.71
N THR A 28 35.84 12.39 19.31
CA THR A 28 35.79 11.24 18.37
C THR A 28 35.62 9.98 19.18
N VAL A 29 34.50 9.29 18.97
CA VAL A 29 34.23 7.98 19.53
C VAL A 29 34.58 6.93 18.48
N THR A 30 35.51 6.05 18.83
CA THR A 30 35.89 4.89 18.00
C THR A 30 35.49 3.60 18.72
N GLY A 31 35.32 2.55 17.95
CA GLY A 31 34.97 1.24 18.52
C GLY A 31 35.03 0.12 17.51
N LYS A 32 34.74 -1.07 18.00
CA LYS A 32 34.63 -2.28 17.17
C LYS A 32 33.36 -3.03 17.52
N ILE A 33 32.70 -3.51 16.50
CA ILE A 33 31.43 -4.25 16.60
C ILE A 33 31.69 -5.68 16.13
N THR A 34 31.34 -6.63 16.97
CA THR A 34 31.45 -8.08 16.69
C THR A 34 30.11 -8.76 16.95
N ASP A 35 29.94 -9.96 16.44
CA ASP A 35 28.86 -10.86 16.85
C ASP A 35 29.21 -11.62 18.14
N ALA A 36 28.31 -12.49 18.59
CA ALA A 36 28.52 -13.33 19.77
C ALA A 36 29.68 -14.33 19.65
N ALA A 37 30.12 -14.66 18.42
CA ALA A 37 31.26 -15.50 18.14
C ALA A 37 32.58 -14.71 18.02
N GLY A 38 32.55 -13.38 18.19
CA GLY A 38 33.69 -12.49 18.08
C GLY A 38 34.06 -12.10 16.65
N LEU A 39 33.25 -12.48 15.64
CA LEU A 39 33.50 -12.10 14.24
C LEU A 39 33.04 -10.64 14.00
N PRO A 40 33.78 -9.88 13.19
CA PRO A 40 33.41 -8.50 12.90
C PRO A 40 32.12 -8.40 12.09
N VAL A 41 31.25 -7.42 12.45
CA VAL A 41 29.99 -7.15 11.74
C VAL A 41 30.10 -5.83 10.99
N ALA A 42 30.02 -5.92 9.65
CA ALA A 42 30.05 -4.77 8.76
C ALA A 42 28.67 -4.15 8.56
N GLY A 43 28.63 -2.83 8.24
CA GLY A 43 27.39 -2.15 7.87
C GLY A 43 26.41 -1.89 9.02
N VAL A 44 26.85 -2.03 10.27
CA VAL A 44 26.05 -1.70 11.44
C VAL A 44 25.87 -0.18 11.51
N SER A 45 24.65 0.28 11.75
CA SER A 45 24.32 1.70 11.93
C SER A 45 24.58 2.12 13.38
N ILE A 46 25.40 3.13 13.55
CA ILE A 46 25.72 3.79 14.82
C ILE A 46 25.11 5.20 14.77
N LYS A 47 24.02 5.42 15.48
CA LYS A 47 23.30 6.70 15.51
C LYS A 47 23.46 7.37 16.87
N ALA A 48 23.92 8.58 16.88
CA ALA A 48 23.96 9.45 18.04
C ALA A 48 22.55 9.97 18.37
N ILE A 49 22.04 9.72 19.58
CA ILE A 49 20.63 9.91 19.93
C ILE A 49 20.25 11.39 19.97
N LYS A 50 21.11 12.27 20.48
CA LYS A 50 20.84 13.71 20.58
C LYS A 50 21.18 14.47 19.31
N SER A 51 22.40 14.29 18.79
CA SER A 51 22.89 15.02 17.62
C SER A 51 22.36 14.47 16.30
N GLY A 52 21.82 13.25 16.28
CA GLY A 52 21.32 12.60 15.07
C GLY A 52 22.40 12.17 14.07
N LYS A 53 23.68 12.31 14.41
CA LYS A 53 24.79 11.88 13.53
C LYS A 53 24.79 10.35 13.39
N ILE A 54 25.17 9.88 12.20
CA ILE A 54 25.19 8.46 11.88
C ILE A 54 26.57 8.09 11.32
N ALA A 55 27.11 6.95 11.74
CA ALA A 55 28.25 6.27 11.16
C ALA A 55 27.89 4.81 10.86
N LEU A 56 28.67 4.16 9.99
CA LEU A 56 28.54 2.74 9.68
C LEU A 56 29.84 2.02 10.05
N SER A 57 29.74 0.77 10.51
CA SER A 57 30.91 -0.06 10.74
C SER A 57 31.54 -0.54 9.42
N GLY A 58 32.86 -0.55 9.36
CA GLY A 58 33.64 -1.07 8.25
C GLY A 58 33.61 -2.60 8.14
N ALA A 59 34.26 -3.14 7.10
CA ALA A 59 34.35 -4.60 6.88
C ALA A 59 35.05 -5.36 8.04
N ASP A 60 35.89 -4.68 8.79
CA ASP A 60 36.58 -5.20 9.98
C ASP A 60 35.81 -4.97 11.29
N GLY A 61 34.58 -4.47 11.19
CA GLY A 61 33.72 -4.11 12.30
C GLY A 61 34.07 -2.81 13.01
N THR A 62 35.12 -2.09 12.60
CA THR A 62 35.51 -0.82 13.23
C THR A 62 34.59 0.33 12.82
N PHE A 63 34.40 1.31 13.72
CA PHE A 63 33.67 2.53 13.41
C PHE A 63 34.34 3.75 14.06
N SER A 64 34.05 4.92 13.50
CA SER A 64 34.43 6.22 14.06
C SER A 64 33.29 7.21 13.84
N ILE A 65 32.91 7.91 14.91
CA ILE A 65 31.87 8.94 14.88
C ILE A 65 32.33 10.18 15.66
N ILE A 66 32.15 11.35 15.05
CA ILE A 66 32.54 12.63 15.67
C ILE A 66 31.29 13.26 16.29
N LEU A 67 31.30 13.42 17.59
CA LEU A 67 30.21 13.97 18.39
C LEU A 67 30.55 15.38 18.90
N PRO A 68 29.56 16.29 18.98
CA PRO A 68 29.76 17.61 19.57
C PRO A 68 29.92 17.55 21.10
N GLU A 69 29.32 16.54 21.75
CA GLU A 69 29.41 16.24 23.18
C GLU A 69 29.26 14.74 23.42
N ALA A 70 29.56 14.26 24.61
CA ALA A 70 29.32 12.87 24.98
C ALA A 70 27.82 12.56 25.04
N GLU A 71 27.37 11.64 24.23
CA GLU A 71 25.97 11.23 24.13
C GLU A 71 25.84 9.72 23.93
N GLU A 72 24.64 9.20 24.15
CA GLU A 72 24.35 7.79 23.92
C GLU A 72 24.27 7.48 22.44
N LEU A 73 24.80 6.31 22.08
CA LEU A 73 24.80 5.78 20.73
C LEU A 73 23.78 4.63 20.63
N GLU A 74 22.90 4.73 19.69
CA GLU A 74 21.99 3.66 19.27
C GLU A 74 22.67 2.82 18.19
N ILE A 75 22.82 1.54 18.44
CA ILE A 75 23.47 0.57 17.57
C ILE A 75 22.38 -0.33 17.00
N SER A 76 22.28 -0.37 15.67
CA SER A 76 21.28 -1.19 14.99
C SER A 76 21.83 -1.86 13.73
N SER A 77 21.47 -3.13 13.53
CA SER A 77 21.78 -3.91 12.34
C SER A 77 20.68 -4.93 12.11
N ILE A 78 20.47 -5.27 10.84
CA ILE A 78 19.50 -6.33 10.48
C ILE A 78 19.96 -7.66 11.06
N GLY A 79 19.06 -8.38 11.72
CA GLY A 79 19.36 -9.67 12.36
C GLY A 79 19.99 -9.58 13.76
N TYR A 80 20.09 -8.37 14.33
CA TYR A 80 20.64 -8.16 15.67
C TYR A 80 19.72 -7.32 16.55
N VAL A 81 19.74 -7.58 17.85
CA VAL A 81 19.01 -6.79 18.85
C VAL A 81 19.58 -5.39 18.91
N LYS A 82 18.71 -4.40 18.78
CA LYS A 82 19.05 -2.98 18.93
C LYS A 82 19.60 -2.72 20.33
N GLN A 83 20.73 -2.06 20.44
CA GLN A 83 21.40 -1.73 21.72
C GLN A 83 21.66 -0.24 21.84
N THR A 84 21.61 0.27 23.05
CA THR A 84 22.05 1.64 23.37
C THR A 84 23.30 1.56 24.23
N VAL A 85 24.34 2.28 23.82
CA VAL A 85 25.63 2.27 24.48
C VAL A 85 26.04 3.69 24.84
N LYS A 86 26.52 3.87 26.07
CA LYS A 86 27.09 5.13 26.53
C LYS A 86 28.61 5.07 26.34
N PRO A 87 29.20 5.87 25.43
CA PRO A 87 30.66 5.88 25.22
C PRO A 87 31.38 6.31 26.48
N GLY A 88 32.45 5.59 26.82
CA GLY A 88 33.41 5.98 27.83
C GLY A 88 34.60 6.74 27.24
N SER A 89 35.70 6.86 27.98
CA SER A 89 36.94 7.55 27.56
C SER A 89 37.85 6.73 26.62
N GLY A 90 37.48 5.51 26.29
CA GLY A 90 38.22 4.60 25.41
C GLY A 90 37.42 4.05 24.23
N PRO A 91 38.03 3.19 23.37
CA PRO A 91 37.33 2.54 22.30
C PRO A 91 36.18 1.69 22.80
N VAL A 92 35.02 1.81 22.14
CA VAL A 92 33.79 1.10 22.53
C VAL A 92 33.79 -0.29 21.87
N MET A 93 33.79 -1.33 22.68
CA MET A 93 33.64 -2.72 22.19
C MET A 93 32.19 -3.15 22.33
N ILE A 94 31.57 -3.51 21.23
CA ILE A 94 30.16 -3.87 21.17
C ILE A 94 30.03 -5.29 20.62
N SER A 95 29.46 -6.18 21.42
CA SER A 95 29.05 -7.51 20.97
C SER A 95 27.57 -7.48 20.66
N LEU A 96 27.21 -7.68 19.41
CA LEU A 96 25.83 -7.75 18.97
C LEU A 96 25.24 -9.13 19.31
N VAL A 97 24.11 -9.11 19.94
CA VAL A 97 23.30 -10.31 20.18
C VAL A 97 22.41 -10.51 18.98
N GLN A 98 22.45 -11.67 18.33
CA GLN A 98 21.54 -11.99 17.25
C GLN A 98 20.10 -11.82 17.73
N SER A 99 19.31 -11.11 16.92
CA SER A 99 17.88 -10.98 17.19
C SER A 99 17.22 -12.32 16.97
N ILE A 100 16.81 -12.95 18.07
CA ILE A 100 15.99 -14.17 18.02
C ILE A 100 14.60 -13.84 17.46
N GLU A 101 14.25 -12.55 17.32
CA GLU A 101 12.96 -12.13 16.78
C GLU A 101 12.71 -12.61 15.34
N GLU A 102 13.71 -12.71 14.48
CA GLU A 102 13.53 -13.31 13.14
C GLU A 102 13.34 -14.83 13.17
N LEU A 103 13.95 -15.51 14.11
CA LEU A 103 13.82 -16.96 14.27
C LEU A 103 12.64 -17.37 15.16
N GLY A 104 12.20 -16.46 16.05
CA GLY A 104 11.14 -16.68 17.02
C GLY A 104 9.77 -16.08 16.64
N GLN A 105 9.63 -15.55 15.42
CA GLN A 105 8.37 -14.93 14.99
C GLN A 105 7.25 -15.97 14.93
N VAL A 106 6.30 -15.84 15.86
CA VAL A 106 5.12 -16.70 15.94
C VAL A 106 4.19 -16.41 14.78
N VAL A 107 3.87 -17.42 13.99
CA VAL A 107 2.93 -17.33 12.88
C VAL A 107 1.61 -17.98 13.23
N LEU A 108 0.52 -17.42 12.71
CA LEU A 108 -0.83 -17.93 12.91
C LEU A 108 -1.30 -18.85 11.78
N VAL A 109 -0.60 -18.82 10.63
CA VAL A 109 -0.93 -19.67 9.47
C VAL A 109 -0.05 -20.90 9.39
N GLY A 110 -0.52 -21.93 8.68
CA GLY A 110 0.23 -23.17 8.42
C GLY A 110 0.28 -24.14 9.60
N SER A 111 -0.38 -23.85 10.72
CA SER A 111 -0.44 -24.76 11.87
C SER A 111 -1.72 -24.58 12.68
N ARG A 112 -2.27 -25.68 13.19
CA ARG A 112 -3.37 -25.64 14.19
C ARG A 112 -2.85 -25.44 15.61
N ARG A 113 -1.54 -25.55 15.84
CA ARG A 113 -0.92 -25.33 17.13
C ARG A 113 -0.61 -23.85 17.34
N ALA A 114 -1.17 -23.26 18.37
CA ALA A 114 -0.88 -21.87 18.75
C ALA A 114 0.59 -21.70 19.15
N GLY A 115 1.19 -20.57 18.82
CA GLY A 115 2.54 -20.21 19.24
C GLY A 115 3.68 -20.91 18.47
N ARG A 116 3.42 -21.41 17.27
CA ARG A 116 4.47 -22.01 16.43
C ARG A 116 5.35 -20.95 15.79
N VAL A 117 6.66 -21.16 15.85
CA VAL A 117 7.62 -20.28 15.18
C VAL A 117 7.71 -20.56 13.68
N LYS A 118 8.02 -19.54 12.90
CA LYS A 118 8.13 -19.58 11.43
C LYS A 118 9.02 -20.77 10.95
N THR A 119 10.11 -21.04 11.65
CA THR A 119 11.06 -22.12 11.32
C THR A 119 10.53 -23.54 11.55
N GLU A 120 9.45 -23.67 12.31
CA GLU A 120 8.83 -24.98 12.60
C GLU A 120 7.64 -25.30 11.68
N THR A 121 7.29 -24.40 10.75
CA THR A 121 6.20 -24.65 9.80
C THR A 121 6.64 -25.64 8.73
N THR A 122 5.77 -26.57 8.38
CA THR A 122 6.03 -27.57 7.32
C THR A 122 6.00 -26.97 5.92
N SER A 123 5.32 -25.83 5.76
CA SER A 123 5.22 -25.06 4.52
C SER A 123 5.83 -23.68 4.71
N PRO A 124 6.47 -23.10 3.68
CA PRO A 124 7.13 -21.81 3.79
C PRO A 124 6.11 -20.68 4.04
N VAL A 125 6.34 -19.89 5.10
CA VAL A 125 5.55 -18.72 5.45
C VAL A 125 6.43 -17.48 5.35
N ASP A 126 6.02 -16.51 4.53
CA ASP A 126 6.61 -15.18 4.54
C ASP A 126 5.94 -14.34 5.62
N VAL A 127 6.72 -13.57 6.35
CA VAL A 127 6.22 -12.61 7.32
C VAL A 127 6.74 -11.24 6.94
N ILE A 128 5.83 -10.32 6.64
CA ILE A 128 6.11 -8.98 6.14
C ILE A 128 5.61 -7.98 7.15
N ASN A 129 6.51 -7.25 7.79
CA ASN A 129 6.15 -6.13 8.66
C ASN A 129 5.83 -4.89 7.80
N VAL A 130 4.58 -4.43 7.86
CA VAL A 130 4.09 -3.35 6.99
C VAL A 130 4.82 -2.04 7.25
N ALA A 131 5.07 -1.67 8.50
CA ALA A 131 5.75 -0.42 8.83
C ALA A 131 7.22 -0.39 8.37
N GLN A 132 7.91 -1.54 8.39
CA GLN A 132 9.30 -1.64 7.92
C GLN A 132 9.42 -1.47 6.41
N VAL A 133 8.37 -1.78 5.66
CA VAL A 133 8.35 -1.63 4.20
C VAL A 133 7.81 -0.27 3.80
N SER A 134 6.68 0.16 4.35
CA SER A 134 6.00 1.39 3.94
C SER A 134 6.85 2.65 4.17
N GLY A 135 7.54 2.74 5.31
CA GLY A 135 8.38 3.89 5.65
C GLY A 135 9.49 4.16 4.61
N PRO A 136 10.43 3.21 4.39
CA PRO A 136 11.54 3.41 3.47
C PRO A 136 11.14 3.49 1.99
N THR A 137 10.04 2.84 1.59
CA THR A 137 9.64 2.73 0.17
C THR A 137 8.55 3.70 -0.24
N ALA A 138 7.97 4.44 0.72
CA ALA A 138 6.81 5.31 0.52
C ALA A 138 5.58 4.59 -0.09
N ARG A 139 5.50 3.26 0.02
CA ARG A 139 4.33 2.47 -0.40
C ARG A 139 3.30 2.47 0.70
N MET A 140 2.12 2.98 0.39
CA MET A 140 1.11 3.29 1.40
C MET A 140 -0.09 2.34 1.33
N ASP A 141 -0.25 1.57 0.27
CA ASP A 141 -1.31 0.59 0.08
C ASP A 141 -0.78 -0.85 0.20
N LEU A 142 -1.66 -1.76 0.65
CA LEU A 142 -1.26 -3.13 0.94
C LEU A 142 -0.81 -3.91 -0.30
N THR A 143 -1.48 -3.73 -1.43
CA THR A 143 -1.13 -4.45 -2.66
C THR A 143 0.25 -4.06 -3.19
N SER A 144 0.61 -2.77 -3.14
CA SER A 144 1.95 -2.31 -3.55
C SER A 144 3.06 -2.77 -2.59
N ILE A 145 2.77 -2.84 -1.28
CA ILE A 145 3.69 -3.40 -0.28
C ILE A 145 3.95 -4.88 -0.56
N LEU A 146 2.90 -5.66 -0.76
CA LEU A 146 3.03 -7.10 -1.03
C LEU A 146 3.70 -7.38 -2.39
N ASN A 147 3.35 -6.63 -3.41
CA ASN A 147 3.95 -6.78 -4.74
C ASN A 147 5.46 -6.48 -4.75
N TYR A 148 5.90 -5.60 -3.85
CA TYR A 148 7.32 -5.29 -3.68
C TYR A 148 8.09 -6.34 -2.87
N THR A 149 7.45 -6.93 -1.85
CA THR A 149 8.15 -7.75 -0.84
C THR A 149 7.89 -9.25 -0.96
N ALA A 150 6.78 -9.67 -1.56
CA ALA A 150 6.36 -11.06 -1.65
C ALA A 150 6.45 -11.58 -3.08
N PRO A 151 7.51 -12.34 -3.45
CA PRO A 151 7.65 -12.87 -4.81
C PRO A 151 6.51 -13.80 -5.27
N SER A 152 5.78 -14.39 -4.32
CA SER A 152 4.61 -15.22 -4.60
C SER A 152 3.33 -14.44 -4.88
N PHE A 153 3.29 -13.16 -4.50
CA PHE A 153 2.16 -12.28 -4.73
C PHE A 153 2.23 -11.70 -6.14
N ASN A 154 1.16 -11.89 -6.88
CA ASN A 154 1.06 -11.43 -8.26
C ASN A 154 -0.07 -10.41 -8.35
N TYR A 155 0.28 -9.16 -8.48
CA TYR A 155 -0.66 -8.08 -8.67
C TYR A 155 -0.24 -7.22 -9.85
N ASN A 156 -1.15 -7.07 -10.79
CA ASN A 156 -1.07 -6.04 -11.82
C ASN A 156 -2.35 -5.22 -11.73
N LYS A 157 -2.22 -3.93 -11.51
CA LYS A 157 -3.34 -3.03 -11.60
C LYS A 157 -4.01 -3.21 -12.96
N GLN A 158 -5.32 -3.39 -12.96
CA GLN A 158 -6.06 -3.59 -14.20
C GLN A 158 -6.41 -2.22 -14.78
N THR A 159 -6.40 -2.08 -16.09
CA THR A 159 -6.78 -0.87 -16.82
C THR A 159 -7.60 -1.22 -18.04
N GLY A 160 -8.70 -0.52 -18.29
CA GLY A 160 -9.62 -0.80 -19.38
C GLY A 160 -10.28 -2.18 -19.28
N SER A 161 -10.68 -2.59 -18.08
CA SER A 161 -11.14 -3.94 -17.77
C SER A 161 -12.53 -4.01 -17.16
N ASP A 162 -13.40 -3.06 -17.53
CA ASP A 162 -14.84 -3.07 -17.21
C ASP A 162 -15.18 -3.41 -15.73
N GLY A 163 -14.59 -2.67 -14.81
CA GLY A 163 -14.85 -2.78 -13.38
C GLY A 163 -13.69 -3.32 -12.55
N ALA A 164 -12.80 -4.15 -13.10
CA ALA A 164 -11.61 -4.60 -12.38
C ALA A 164 -10.58 -3.48 -12.15
N ASP A 165 -10.72 -2.36 -12.85
CA ASP A 165 -9.95 -1.13 -12.65
C ASP A 165 -10.13 -0.51 -11.25
N HIS A 166 -11.23 -0.84 -10.59
CA HIS A 166 -11.68 -0.19 -9.36
C HIS A 166 -11.34 -0.96 -8.09
N ILE A 167 -10.81 -2.18 -8.21
CA ILE A 167 -10.52 -3.08 -7.10
C ILE A 167 -9.12 -3.71 -7.22
N ASP A 168 -8.57 -4.08 -6.07
CA ASP A 168 -7.23 -4.63 -5.96
C ASP A 168 -7.28 -6.06 -5.39
N LEU A 169 -7.59 -7.02 -6.28
CA LEU A 169 -7.78 -8.41 -5.90
C LEU A 169 -6.48 -9.12 -5.52
N ALA A 170 -6.54 -9.87 -4.43
CA ALA A 170 -5.44 -10.71 -3.98
C ALA A 170 -5.21 -11.91 -4.90
N THR A 171 -4.00 -12.09 -5.41
CA THR A 171 -3.62 -13.28 -6.20
C THR A 171 -2.26 -13.81 -5.78
N LEU A 172 -2.11 -15.11 -5.73
CA LEU A 172 -0.86 -15.79 -5.39
C LEU A 172 -0.47 -16.79 -6.47
N ARG A 173 0.84 -16.87 -6.77
CA ARG A 173 1.42 -17.91 -7.64
C ARG A 173 0.82 -17.96 -9.04
N GLY A 174 0.28 -16.82 -9.53
CA GLY A 174 -0.37 -16.71 -10.83
C GLY A 174 -1.77 -17.35 -10.92
N LEU A 175 -2.32 -17.85 -9.82
CA LEU A 175 -3.66 -18.44 -9.74
C LEU A 175 -4.75 -17.36 -9.55
N GLY A 176 -6.02 -17.73 -9.70
CA GLY A 176 -7.15 -16.82 -9.62
C GLY A 176 -7.36 -16.20 -8.22
N PRO A 177 -8.04 -15.05 -8.15
CA PRO A 177 -8.32 -14.40 -6.89
C PRO A 177 -9.28 -15.18 -5.97
N ASP A 178 -10.13 -16.02 -6.53
CA ASP A 178 -11.01 -16.97 -5.83
C ASP A 178 -10.27 -18.16 -5.20
N GLN A 179 -9.01 -18.38 -5.62
CA GLN A 179 -8.14 -19.45 -5.13
C GLN A 179 -7.15 -18.98 -4.07
N THR A 180 -7.20 -17.70 -3.71
CA THR A 180 -6.35 -17.08 -2.69
C THR A 180 -7.19 -16.71 -1.48
N LEU A 181 -7.01 -17.44 -0.38
CA LEU A 181 -7.72 -17.17 0.86
C LEU A 181 -7.11 -15.97 1.60
N VAL A 182 -7.95 -15.00 1.95
CA VAL A 182 -7.55 -13.87 2.79
C VAL A 182 -8.19 -14.01 4.18
N LEU A 183 -7.35 -13.87 5.20
CA LEU A 183 -7.75 -13.87 6.60
C LEU A 183 -7.38 -12.54 7.26
N ILE A 184 -8.15 -12.13 8.27
CA ILE A 184 -7.78 -11.06 9.22
C ILE A 184 -7.76 -11.68 10.61
N ASN A 185 -6.62 -11.62 11.26
CA ASN A 185 -6.39 -12.23 12.59
C ASN A 185 -6.81 -13.73 12.64
N GLY A 186 -6.60 -14.44 11.53
CA GLY A 186 -6.97 -15.85 11.40
C GLY A 186 -8.43 -16.14 11.07
N LYS A 187 -9.27 -15.11 10.87
CA LYS A 187 -10.68 -15.26 10.48
C LYS A 187 -10.87 -14.88 9.01
N ARG A 188 -11.73 -15.64 8.32
CA ARG A 188 -11.97 -15.45 6.88
C ARG A 188 -12.52 -14.05 6.57
N ARG A 189 -11.92 -13.38 5.60
CA ARG A 189 -12.43 -12.14 5.01
C ARG A 189 -13.40 -12.49 3.87
N HIS A 190 -14.50 -11.76 3.75
CA HIS A 190 -15.42 -11.91 2.62
C HIS A 190 -14.78 -11.41 1.30
N GLN A 191 -15.30 -11.87 0.20
CA GLN A 191 -14.95 -11.42 -1.14
C GLN A 191 -15.70 -10.13 -1.50
N THR A 192 -15.31 -9.48 -2.59
CA THR A 192 -16.06 -8.37 -3.18
C THR A 192 -17.33 -8.88 -3.86
N ALA A 193 -18.31 -8.00 -4.03
CA ALA A 193 -19.48 -8.27 -4.84
C ALA A 193 -19.20 -8.28 -6.35
N PHE A 194 -18.01 -7.81 -6.75
CA PHE A 194 -17.58 -7.77 -8.14
C PHE A 194 -17.16 -9.15 -8.64
N VAL A 195 -17.67 -9.51 -9.81
CA VAL A 195 -17.21 -10.67 -10.59
C VAL A 195 -16.46 -10.15 -11.81
N ALA A 196 -15.22 -10.59 -11.99
CA ALA A 196 -14.38 -10.21 -13.11
C ALA A 196 -14.98 -10.74 -14.43
N MET A 197 -15.38 -9.85 -15.35
CA MET A 197 -16.08 -10.28 -16.57
C MET A 197 -15.24 -10.14 -17.83
N PHE A 198 -14.69 -8.98 -18.12
CA PHE A 198 -14.06 -8.67 -19.39
C PHE A 198 -12.67 -8.08 -19.21
N GLY A 199 -11.73 -8.47 -20.10
CA GLY A 199 -10.39 -7.85 -20.19
C GLY A 199 -9.51 -7.99 -18.95
N THR A 200 -9.86 -8.87 -18.01
CA THR A 200 -9.23 -8.96 -16.69
C THR A 200 -8.64 -10.34 -16.40
N ARG A 201 -7.66 -10.36 -15.52
CA ARG A 201 -7.16 -11.61 -14.93
C ARG A 201 -8.22 -12.22 -14.03
N GLY A 202 -8.34 -13.55 -14.06
CA GLY A 202 -9.32 -14.27 -13.25
C GLY A 202 -10.77 -14.06 -13.72
N ARG A 203 -10.98 -14.02 -15.04
CA ARG A 203 -12.31 -13.86 -15.63
C ARG A 203 -13.28 -14.93 -15.10
N GLY A 204 -14.44 -14.50 -14.65
CA GLY A 204 -15.46 -15.34 -14.02
C GLY A 204 -15.32 -15.48 -12.51
N ASN A 205 -14.25 -14.92 -11.92
CA ASN A 205 -13.92 -15.08 -10.51
C ASN A 205 -14.25 -13.81 -9.71
N SER A 206 -14.43 -13.99 -8.42
CA SER A 206 -14.46 -12.95 -7.41
C SER A 206 -13.27 -13.14 -6.47
N GLY A 207 -12.93 -12.14 -5.66
CA GLY A 207 -11.83 -12.21 -4.70
C GLY A 207 -11.93 -11.15 -3.63
N THR A 208 -10.94 -11.08 -2.77
CA THR A 208 -10.88 -10.06 -1.72
C THR A 208 -10.11 -8.83 -2.22
N ASP A 209 -10.72 -7.64 -2.07
CA ASP A 209 -10.03 -6.37 -2.25
C ASP A 209 -9.14 -6.09 -1.03
N LEU A 210 -7.83 -6.17 -1.22
CA LEU A 210 -6.87 -5.96 -0.14
C LEU A 210 -6.80 -4.50 0.32
N ASN A 211 -7.01 -3.55 -0.59
CA ASN A 211 -6.95 -2.13 -0.28
C ASN A 211 -8.27 -1.59 0.32
N ALA A 212 -9.27 -2.44 0.54
CA ALA A 212 -10.40 -2.14 1.41
C ALA A 212 -10.02 -2.18 2.91
N ILE A 213 -8.82 -2.68 3.24
CA ILE A 213 -8.31 -2.77 4.61
C ILE A 213 -7.26 -1.68 4.79
N PRO A 214 -7.45 -0.69 5.69
CA PRO A 214 -6.49 0.36 5.92
C PRO A 214 -5.09 -0.17 6.27
N ALA A 215 -4.09 0.17 5.46
CA ALA A 215 -2.71 -0.29 5.69
C ALA A 215 -2.17 0.19 7.05
N GLY A 216 -2.63 1.35 7.50
CA GLY A 216 -2.32 1.88 8.84
C GLY A 216 -2.78 1.00 10.01
N ALA A 217 -3.76 0.11 9.81
CA ALA A 217 -4.25 -0.83 10.82
C ALA A 217 -3.40 -2.11 10.91
N ILE A 218 -2.52 -2.37 9.94
CA ILE A 218 -1.82 -3.63 9.79
C ILE A 218 -0.48 -3.58 10.52
N ASP A 219 -0.20 -4.61 11.31
CA ASP A 219 1.09 -4.86 11.94
C ASP A 219 1.99 -5.62 10.98
N ARG A 220 1.53 -6.79 10.53
CA ARG A 220 2.25 -7.64 9.58
C ARG A 220 1.30 -8.46 8.73
N VAL A 221 1.84 -9.00 7.64
CA VAL A 221 1.16 -9.96 6.78
C VAL A 221 1.93 -11.27 6.77
N GLU A 222 1.21 -12.37 6.96
CA GLU A 222 1.74 -13.72 6.90
C GLU A 222 1.24 -14.38 5.62
N ILE A 223 2.13 -14.82 4.73
CA ILE A 223 1.77 -15.47 3.47
C ILE A 223 2.22 -16.93 3.51
N LEU A 224 1.26 -17.83 3.55
CA LEU A 224 1.50 -19.26 3.36
C LEU A 224 1.54 -19.54 1.86
N ARG A 225 2.74 -19.87 1.35
CA ARG A 225 3.03 -20.02 -0.08
C ARG A 225 2.75 -21.43 -0.63
N ASP A 226 1.86 -22.16 -0.02
CA ASP A 226 1.52 -23.52 -0.44
C ASP A 226 0.02 -23.75 -0.43
N GLY A 227 -0.43 -24.78 -1.15
CA GLY A 227 -1.82 -25.21 -1.10
C GLY A 227 -2.22 -25.63 0.30
N ALA A 228 -3.23 -24.98 0.84
CA ALA A 228 -3.67 -25.20 2.22
C ALA A 228 -5.14 -25.59 2.31
N SER A 229 -5.73 -26.05 1.22
CA SER A 229 -7.15 -26.41 1.10
C SER A 229 -7.57 -27.46 2.12
N ALA A 230 -6.71 -28.41 2.45
CA ALA A 230 -6.98 -29.43 3.47
C ALA A 230 -7.20 -28.83 4.88
N GLN A 231 -6.62 -27.67 5.15
CA GLN A 231 -6.72 -26.98 6.44
C GLN A 231 -7.74 -25.85 6.44
N TYR A 232 -7.84 -25.13 5.34
CA TYR A 232 -8.55 -23.84 5.25
C TYR A 232 -9.77 -23.86 4.31
N GLY A 233 -9.96 -24.95 3.53
CA GLY A 233 -11.05 -25.08 2.57
C GLY A 233 -10.66 -24.73 1.13
N SER A 234 -11.65 -24.77 0.23
CA SER A 234 -11.47 -24.72 -1.22
C SER A 234 -10.76 -23.47 -1.75
N ASP A 235 -10.88 -22.36 -1.06
CA ASP A 235 -10.33 -21.06 -1.52
C ASP A 235 -8.81 -20.94 -1.27
N ALA A 236 -8.19 -21.88 -0.55
CA ALA A 236 -6.78 -21.85 -0.22
C ALA A 236 -5.93 -22.73 -1.15
N ILE A 237 -6.26 -22.77 -2.44
CA ILE A 237 -5.51 -23.57 -3.45
C ILE A 237 -4.16 -22.88 -3.75
N ALA A 238 -4.18 -21.59 -3.97
CA ALA A 238 -2.97 -20.80 -4.24
C ALA A 238 -2.14 -20.54 -2.97
N GLY A 239 -2.80 -20.48 -1.82
CA GLY A 239 -2.20 -20.16 -0.54
C GLY A 239 -3.12 -19.32 0.34
N VAL A 240 -2.55 -18.81 1.44
CA VAL A 240 -3.28 -18.01 2.42
C VAL A 240 -2.52 -16.71 2.69
N ILE A 241 -3.22 -15.60 2.65
CA ILE A 241 -2.74 -14.29 3.10
C ILE A 241 -3.45 -13.97 4.42
N ASN A 242 -2.73 -13.95 5.53
CA ASN A 242 -3.28 -13.61 6.84
C ASN A 242 -2.77 -12.25 7.29
N ILE A 243 -3.68 -11.32 7.45
CA ILE A 243 -3.42 -9.93 7.85
C ILE A 243 -3.55 -9.87 9.38
N ILE A 244 -2.46 -9.51 10.06
CA ILE A 244 -2.43 -9.32 11.50
C ILE A 244 -2.53 -7.83 11.80
N THR A 245 -3.53 -7.46 12.58
CA THR A 245 -3.80 -6.05 12.90
C THR A 245 -3.07 -5.60 14.15
N LYS A 246 -2.78 -4.30 14.22
CA LYS A 246 -2.07 -3.66 15.34
C LYS A 246 -2.81 -3.85 16.67
N LYS A 247 -2.02 -4.09 17.72
CA LYS A 247 -2.45 -4.19 19.13
C LYS A 247 -1.74 -3.17 20.00
N ALA A 248 -1.16 -2.14 19.40
CA ALA A 248 -0.43 -1.10 20.12
C ALA A 248 -1.33 -0.42 21.17
N MET A 249 -0.75 -0.12 22.32
CA MET A 249 -1.37 0.61 23.45
C MET A 249 -0.51 1.83 23.78
N ASN A 250 -1.14 2.92 24.19
CA ASN A 250 -0.44 4.17 24.55
C ASN A 250 0.48 4.70 23.43
N GLN A 251 0.11 4.45 22.20
CA GLN A 251 0.88 4.83 21.04
C GLN A 251 -0.03 5.45 19.98
N VAL A 252 0.44 6.54 19.39
CA VAL A 252 -0.11 7.13 18.18
C VAL A 252 0.91 7.00 17.07
N SER A 253 0.49 6.53 15.92
CA SER A 253 1.31 6.48 14.71
C SER A 253 0.50 6.96 13.52
N GLY A 254 1.15 7.51 12.54
CA GLY A 254 0.51 7.94 11.32
C GLY A 254 1.53 8.10 10.21
N SER A 255 1.03 8.18 8.99
CA SER A 255 1.84 8.45 7.81
C SER A 255 1.08 9.35 6.85
N LEU A 256 1.84 10.12 6.11
CA LEU A 256 1.36 11.00 5.05
C LEU A 256 2.25 10.77 3.83
N GLY A 257 1.64 10.47 2.69
CA GLY A 257 2.31 10.26 1.42
C GLY A 257 1.75 11.15 0.34
N LEU A 258 2.66 11.71 -0.46
CA LEU A 258 2.36 12.44 -1.68
C LEU A 258 3.22 11.85 -2.80
N SER A 259 2.63 11.58 -3.94
CA SER A 259 3.35 11.10 -5.11
C SER A 259 2.68 11.51 -6.41
N ALA A 260 3.44 11.47 -7.49
CA ALA A 260 2.95 11.60 -8.85
C ALA A 260 3.92 10.87 -9.77
N TYR A 261 3.46 10.52 -10.97
CA TYR A 261 4.35 10.04 -12.02
C TYR A 261 4.83 11.23 -12.85
N TYR A 262 6.11 11.26 -13.12
CA TYR A 262 6.73 12.15 -14.09
C TYR A 262 7.18 11.32 -15.29
N ASP A 263 6.52 11.50 -16.42
CA ASP A 263 6.80 10.74 -17.62
C ASP A 263 6.86 11.66 -18.86
N PRO A 264 8.00 12.33 -19.07
CA PRO A 264 8.16 13.22 -20.21
C PRO A 264 8.07 12.46 -21.55
N LYS A 265 8.41 11.18 -21.58
CA LYS A 265 8.37 10.39 -22.80
C LYS A 265 6.94 10.13 -23.28
N PHE A 266 6.03 9.77 -22.38
CA PHE A 266 4.63 9.52 -22.73
C PHE A 266 3.80 10.81 -22.80
N ASN A 267 4.03 11.73 -21.86
CA ASN A 267 3.16 12.89 -21.72
C ASN A 267 3.64 14.11 -22.53
N THR A 268 4.94 14.38 -22.63
CA THR A 268 5.46 15.49 -23.44
C THR A 268 5.52 15.19 -24.93
N ALA A 269 5.66 13.92 -25.33
CA ALA A 269 5.57 13.55 -26.75
C ALA A 269 4.20 13.89 -27.38
N PHE A 270 3.20 14.17 -26.53
CA PHE A 270 1.84 14.52 -26.93
C PHE A 270 1.54 16.02 -26.76
N GLU A 271 2.54 16.83 -26.41
CA GLU A 271 2.39 18.28 -26.36
C GLU A 271 2.14 18.88 -27.75
N SER A 272 1.52 19.97 -27.80
CA SER A 272 1.35 20.90 -28.90
C SER A 272 0.56 20.43 -30.14
N SER A 273 1.01 19.45 -30.91
CA SER A 273 0.34 19.08 -32.17
C SER A 273 -0.69 17.97 -32.07
N LEU A 274 -0.63 17.19 -30.98
CA LEU A 274 -1.44 15.98 -30.78
C LEU A 274 -2.43 16.09 -29.58
N HIS A 275 -2.60 17.26 -28.98
CA HIS A 275 -3.57 17.48 -27.90
C HIS A 275 -4.99 17.03 -28.24
N GLN A 276 -5.37 17.17 -29.51
CA GLN A 276 -6.67 16.73 -30.00
C GLN A 276 -6.79 15.22 -30.14
N ASP A 277 -5.66 14.49 -30.13
CA ASP A 277 -5.63 13.05 -30.32
C ASP A 277 -5.66 12.27 -29.01
N TYR A 278 -5.46 12.94 -27.87
CA TYR A 278 -5.33 12.31 -26.55
C TYR A 278 -6.14 13.00 -25.47
N GLU A 279 -6.44 12.28 -24.39
CA GLU A 279 -7.14 12.86 -23.22
C GLU A 279 -6.24 13.75 -22.37
N HIS A 280 -4.96 13.44 -22.30
CA HIS A 280 -4.01 14.15 -21.45
C HIS A 280 -2.77 14.57 -22.23
N ALA A 281 -2.30 15.76 -21.90
CA ALA A 281 -1.09 16.34 -22.45
C ALA A 281 -0.37 17.14 -21.34
N GLY A 282 0.27 16.47 -20.43
CA GLY A 282 1.03 17.06 -19.34
C GLY A 282 2.15 16.12 -18.91
N GLU A 283 3.22 16.65 -18.33
CA GLU A 283 4.39 15.87 -17.92
C GLU A 283 4.11 15.00 -16.68
N PHE A 284 3.13 15.39 -15.86
CA PHE A 284 2.78 14.72 -14.62
C PHE A 284 1.39 14.13 -14.68
N ASP A 285 1.25 12.91 -14.17
CA ASP A 285 -0.03 12.25 -13.99
C ASP A 285 -0.08 11.44 -12.70
N GLY A 286 -1.25 10.84 -12.40
CA GLY A 286 -1.41 9.92 -11.28
C GLY A 286 -1.02 10.52 -9.93
N SER A 287 -1.27 11.82 -9.72
CA SER A 287 -1.01 12.44 -8.42
C SER A 287 -1.74 11.67 -7.32
N ALA A 288 -1.05 11.33 -6.25
CA ALA A 288 -1.62 10.56 -5.15
C ALA A 288 -1.35 11.23 -3.80
N PHE A 289 -2.36 11.20 -2.98
CA PHE A 289 -2.34 11.54 -1.57
C PHE A 289 -2.83 10.34 -0.78
N ASN A 290 -2.09 9.95 0.26
CA ASN A 290 -2.52 8.96 1.23
C ASN A 290 -2.15 9.45 2.63
N GLY A 291 -3.10 9.39 3.55
CA GLY A 291 -2.89 9.75 4.94
C GLY A 291 -3.56 8.76 5.87
N ASN A 292 -2.86 8.29 6.88
CA ASN A 292 -3.47 7.47 7.93
C ASN A 292 -3.04 7.91 9.33
N ILE A 293 -3.90 7.59 10.29
CA ILE A 293 -3.63 7.73 11.71
C ILE A 293 -4.12 6.46 12.42
N ASN A 294 -3.27 5.94 13.30
CA ASN A 294 -3.57 4.81 14.16
C ASN A 294 -3.29 5.21 15.61
N PHE A 295 -4.18 4.88 16.50
CA PHE A 295 -3.98 5.09 17.92
C PHE A 295 -4.55 3.94 18.75
N GLY A 296 -3.85 3.60 19.81
CA GLY A 296 -4.19 2.53 20.73
C GLY A 296 -4.29 3.01 22.16
N LEU A 297 -5.34 2.60 22.82
CA LEU A 297 -5.61 2.93 24.23
C LEU A 297 -5.73 1.63 25.04
N PRO A 298 -5.21 1.60 26.28
CA PRO A 298 -5.42 0.47 27.18
C PRO A 298 -6.86 0.47 27.70
N LEU A 299 -7.43 -0.74 27.84
CA LEU A 299 -8.74 -0.94 28.44
C LEU A 299 -8.62 -1.73 29.73
N GLY A 300 -8.90 -1.07 30.84
CA GLY A 300 -8.82 -1.67 32.16
C GLY A 300 -7.40 -2.04 32.61
N LYS A 301 -7.30 -2.64 33.80
CA LYS A 301 -6.00 -3.00 34.42
C LYS A 301 -5.49 -4.39 34.05
N LYS A 302 -6.25 -5.16 33.28
CA LYS A 302 -5.95 -6.56 32.94
C LYS A 302 -5.35 -6.76 31.53
N GLY A 303 -4.83 -5.69 30.89
CA GLY A 303 -4.18 -5.78 29.59
C GLY A 303 -5.14 -5.79 28.39
N GLY A 304 -6.37 -5.29 28.56
CA GLY A 304 -7.27 -5.02 27.43
C GLY A 304 -6.80 -3.79 26.63
N PHE A 305 -7.16 -3.75 25.36
CA PHE A 305 -6.85 -2.62 24.47
C PHE A 305 -7.98 -2.33 23.50
N ILE A 306 -8.00 -1.11 22.99
CA ILE A 306 -8.71 -0.69 21.81
C ILE A 306 -7.70 0.00 20.88
N ASN A 307 -7.67 -0.40 19.61
CA ASN A 307 -6.84 0.19 18.59
C ASN A 307 -7.74 0.65 17.43
N LEU A 308 -7.60 1.90 17.01
CA LEU A 308 -8.40 2.53 16.00
C LEU A 308 -7.50 3.07 14.90
N THR A 309 -7.92 2.89 13.65
CA THR A 309 -7.24 3.43 12.47
C THR A 309 -8.23 4.15 11.59
N PHE A 310 -7.80 5.27 11.02
CA PHE A 310 -8.48 5.98 9.94
C PHE A 310 -7.49 6.20 8.80
N GLU A 311 -7.95 6.04 7.58
CA GLU A 311 -7.12 6.21 6.39
C GLU A 311 -7.93 6.88 5.28
N GLY A 312 -7.33 7.87 4.63
CA GLY A 312 -7.87 8.54 3.46
C GLY A 312 -6.88 8.47 2.31
N THR A 313 -7.39 8.14 1.12
CA THR A 313 -6.61 8.03 -0.11
C THR A 313 -7.30 8.78 -1.23
N LYS A 314 -6.54 9.54 -2.01
CA LYS A 314 -6.99 10.15 -3.24
C LYS A 314 -5.91 9.98 -4.30
N THR A 315 -6.25 9.40 -5.46
CA THR A 315 -5.34 9.25 -6.59
C THR A 315 -5.96 9.81 -7.86
N GLY A 316 -5.18 10.51 -8.65
CA GLY A 316 -5.54 10.93 -10.00
C GLY A 316 -5.38 9.79 -11.01
N LYS A 317 -5.99 9.96 -12.19
CA LYS A 317 -5.79 9.05 -13.31
C LYS A 317 -4.33 9.06 -13.77
N THR A 318 -3.84 7.90 -14.19
CA THR A 318 -2.62 7.83 -14.99
C THR A 318 -2.97 7.77 -16.48
N PHE A 319 -2.03 8.18 -17.32
CA PHE A 319 -2.24 8.21 -18.76
C PHE A 319 -1.13 7.42 -19.46
N ARG A 320 -1.52 6.31 -20.10
CA ARG A 320 -0.65 5.43 -20.88
C ARG A 320 -1.25 5.30 -22.27
N GLN A 321 -1.35 6.43 -22.91
CA GLN A 321 -2.07 6.68 -24.17
C GLN A 321 -1.26 6.18 -25.35
N ALA A 322 -1.94 5.69 -26.38
CA ALA A 322 -1.30 5.26 -27.62
C ALA A 322 -2.24 5.42 -28.81
N LEU A 323 -1.69 5.84 -29.93
CA LEU A 323 -2.35 5.72 -31.22
C LEU A 323 -2.05 4.35 -31.84
N LYS A 324 -2.87 3.94 -32.81
CA LYS A 324 -2.64 2.75 -33.61
C LYS A 324 -1.24 2.81 -34.25
N THR A 325 -0.42 1.83 -33.94
CA THR A 325 0.76 1.53 -34.74
C THR A 325 0.38 0.42 -35.73
N ALA A 326 0.37 0.75 -36.99
CA ALA A 326 -0.22 -0.01 -38.07
C ALA A 326 0.32 -1.45 -38.31
N ASN A 327 1.33 -1.89 -37.59
CA ASN A 327 2.13 -3.05 -38.00
C ASN A 327 2.04 -4.28 -37.06
N TYR A 328 1.15 -4.29 -36.05
CA TYR A 328 1.17 -5.35 -35.04
C TYR A 328 -0.03 -6.28 -35.02
N LEU A 329 -1.11 -5.98 -35.74
CA LEU A 329 -2.33 -6.78 -35.69
C LEU A 329 -2.82 -7.08 -37.09
N GLN A 330 -3.18 -8.32 -37.34
CA GLN A 330 -3.94 -8.69 -38.51
C GLN A 330 -5.33 -8.06 -38.46
N ASP A 331 -5.92 -7.78 -39.61
CA ASP A 331 -7.18 -7.02 -39.70
C ASP A 331 -8.34 -7.56 -38.83
N ASP A 332 -8.39 -8.87 -38.64
CA ASP A 332 -9.44 -9.52 -37.85
C ASP A 332 -9.26 -9.31 -36.33
N GLU A 333 -8.03 -9.14 -35.86
CA GLU A 333 -7.74 -8.86 -34.46
C GLU A 333 -7.95 -7.38 -34.11
N ALA A 334 -7.75 -6.48 -35.07
CA ALA A 334 -7.97 -5.05 -34.92
C ALA A 334 -9.43 -4.70 -34.58
N MET A 335 -10.39 -5.55 -34.97
CA MET A 335 -11.81 -5.36 -34.69
C MET A 335 -12.15 -5.63 -33.20
N TYR A 336 -11.39 -6.47 -32.50
CA TYR A 336 -11.61 -6.82 -31.10
C TYR A 336 -10.70 -6.07 -30.15
N LEU A 337 -9.52 -5.67 -30.60
CA LEU A 337 -8.59 -4.86 -29.82
C LEU A 337 -8.81 -3.39 -30.17
N ASN A 338 -9.31 -2.62 -29.24
CA ASN A 338 -9.39 -1.18 -29.42
C ASN A 338 -7.99 -0.58 -29.50
N ILE A 339 -7.51 -0.45 -30.72
CA ILE A 339 -6.15 -0.04 -31.04
C ILE A 339 -5.89 1.45 -30.77
N TYR A 340 -6.95 2.22 -30.60
CA TYR A 340 -6.86 3.60 -30.18
C TYR A 340 -7.09 3.68 -28.67
N ARG A 341 -6.02 3.98 -27.93
CA ARG A 341 -6.05 4.19 -26.48
C ARG A 341 -5.81 5.65 -26.19
N ARG A 342 -6.71 6.50 -26.66
CA ARG A 342 -6.62 7.95 -26.52
C ARG A 342 -6.84 8.40 -25.08
N GLY A 343 -7.72 7.71 -24.34
CA GLY A 343 -7.85 7.77 -22.89
C GLY A 343 -7.59 6.38 -22.31
N HIS A 344 -6.43 6.13 -21.74
CA HIS A 344 -6.04 4.85 -21.19
C HIS A 344 -5.05 5.03 -20.03
N GLY A 345 -5.23 4.31 -18.97
CA GLY A 345 -4.41 4.35 -17.76
C GLY A 345 -5.22 3.92 -16.54
N ASP A 346 -4.62 4.03 -15.37
CA ASP A 346 -5.25 3.67 -14.11
C ASP A 346 -6.40 4.61 -13.78
N ALA A 347 -7.41 4.07 -13.12
CA ALA A 347 -8.55 4.83 -12.61
C ALA A 347 -8.12 5.85 -11.55
N SER A 348 -8.83 6.98 -11.49
CA SER A 348 -8.79 7.82 -10.30
C SER A 348 -9.57 7.17 -9.17
N LEU A 349 -9.18 7.48 -7.93
CA LEU A 349 -9.72 6.87 -6.74
C LEU A 349 -9.82 7.89 -5.61
N GLU A 350 -10.96 7.89 -4.90
CA GLU A 350 -11.09 8.50 -3.59
C GLU A 350 -11.63 7.44 -2.62
N ALA A 351 -10.93 7.22 -1.52
CA ALA A 351 -11.32 6.23 -0.53
C ALA A 351 -11.15 6.74 0.89
N PHE A 352 -12.05 6.31 1.75
CA PHE A 352 -11.93 6.49 3.20
C PHE A 352 -12.23 5.18 3.90
N GLY A 353 -11.30 4.76 4.76
CA GLY A 353 -11.38 3.54 5.54
C GLY A 353 -11.24 3.78 7.03
N SER A 354 -11.92 2.96 7.83
CA SER A 354 -11.71 2.89 9.28
C SER A 354 -11.59 1.45 9.73
N PHE A 355 -10.82 1.22 10.79
CA PHE A 355 -10.64 -0.12 11.35
C PHE A 355 -10.53 -0.06 12.87
N LEU A 356 -11.22 -1.00 13.52
CA LEU A 356 -11.20 -1.23 14.96
C LEU A 356 -10.56 -2.59 15.26
N ASN A 357 -9.70 -2.65 16.28
CA ASN A 357 -9.26 -3.89 16.90
C ASN A 357 -9.33 -3.75 18.42
N LEU A 358 -10.10 -4.62 19.07
CA LEU A 358 -10.38 -4.58 20.51
C LEU A 358 -10.20 -5.96 21.12
N GLU A 359 -9.48 -6.03 22.23
CA GLU A 359 -9.44 -7.23 23.08
C GLU A 359 -9.65 -6.81 24.56
N VAL A 360 -10.51 -7.56 25.26
CA VAL A 360 -10.80 -7.34 26.68
C VAL A 360 -10.71 -8.67 27.43
N PRO A 361 -9.74 -8.86 28.33
CA PRO A 361 -9.69 -10.02 29.22
C PRO A 361 -10.90 -10.03 30.15
N VAL A 362 -11.81 -10.97 29.93
CA VAL A 362 -13.00 -11.19 30.78
C VAL A 362 -12.62 -11.94 32.04
N SER A 363 -11.72 -12.91 31.93
CA SER A 363 -11.14 -13.65 33.05
C SER A 363 -9.64 -13.89 32.81
N SER A 364 -8.97 -14.59 33.72
CA SER A 364 -7.57 -15.01 33.54
C SER A 364 -7.36 -16.00 32.40
N LYS A 365 -8.42 -16.62 31.93
CA LYS A 365 -8.38 -17.68 30.86
C LYS A 365 -9.24 -17.37 29.67
N THR A 366 -9.98 -16.25 29.66
CA THR A 366 -10.95 -15.91 28.59
C THR A 366 -10.81 -14.46 28.20
N THR A 367 -10.73 -14.21 26.89
CA THR A 367 -10.67 -12.87 26.29
C THR A 367 -11.83 -12.71 25.33
N PHE A 368 -12.57 -11.62 25.46
CA PHE A 368 -13.50 -11.11 24.45
C PHE A 368 -12.72 -10.29 23.42
N TYR A 369 -13.06 -10.43 22.15
CA TYR A 369 -12.45 -9.64 21.10
C TYR A 369 -13.43 -9.22 20.03
N VAL A 370 -13.20 -8.07 19.45
CA VAL A 370 -13.89 -7.58 18.25
C VAL A 370 -12.87 -6.90 17.34
N PHE A 371 -12.94 -7.19 16.05
CA PHE A 371 -12.23 -6.41 15.06
C PHE A 371 -13.05 -6.30 13.77
N GLY A 372 -12.83 -5.23 13.04
CA GLY A 372 -13.51 -4.97 11.79
C GLY A 372 -13.39 -3.53 11.35
N GLY A 373 -14.00 -3.21 10.23
CA GLY A 373 -13.91 -1.86 9.68
C GLY A 373 -14.86 -1.63 8.54
N THR A 374 -14.80 -0.41 8.03
CA THR A 374 -15.54 0.05 6.86
C THR A 374 -14.59 0.65 5.85
N ASN A 375 -14.95 0.57 4.57
CA ASN A 375 -14.29 1.28 3.49
C ASN A 375 -15.36 1.80 2.53
N SER A 376 -15.26 3.07 2.16
CA SER A 376 -16.04 3.70 1.11
C SER A 376 -15.10 4.20 0.04
N LYS A 377 -15.34 3.82 -1.20
CA LYS A 377 -14.47 4.08 -2.33
C LYS A 377 -15.29 4.56 -3.51
N THR A 378 -14.88 5.66 -4.14
CA THR A 378 -15.36 6.10 -5.44
C THR A 378 -14.22 6.06 -6.43
N SER A 379 -14.50 5.66 -7.66
CA SER A 379 -13.46 5.50 -8.68
C SER A 379 -14.01 5.78 -10.07
N ASP A 380 -13.14 6.29 -10.94
CA ASP A 380 -13.47 6.67 -12.32
C ASP A 380 -12.36 6.19 -13.26
N ALA A 381 -12.70 5.26 -14.14
CA ALA A 381 -11.83 4.67 -15.15
C ALA A 381 -12.24 5.06 -16.55
N PHE A 382 -11.30 5.04 -17.50
CA PHE A 382 -11.64 5.08 -18.90
C PHE A 382 -12.09 3.69 -19.38
N ALA A 383 -13.23 3.65 -20.07
CA ALA A 383 -13.53 2.54 -20.96
C ALA A 383 -12.74 2.69 -22.29
N PHE A 384 -12.87 1.71 -23.18
CA PHE A 384 -12.21 1.80 -24.48
C PHE A 384 -12.68 3.01 -25.27
N THR A 385 -11.74 3.75 -25.83
CA THR A 385 -11.99 4.86 -26.75
C THR A 385 -12.89 4.40 -27.90
N ARG A 386 -13.84 5.22 -28.29
CA ARG A 386 -14.71 5.06 -29.46
C ARG A 386 -14.29 6.03 -30.53
N ASN A 387 -14.08 5.52 -31.73
CA ASN A 387 -13.78 6.30 -32.92
C ASN A 387 -14.93 6.16 -33.91
N TRP A 388 -15.37 7.27 -34.51
CA TRP A 388 -16.49 7.28 -35.46
C TRP A 388 -16.23 6.37 -36.65
N SER A 389 -15.04 6.44 -37.25
CA SER A 389 -14.64 5.62 -38.37
C SER A 389 -14.68 4.11 -38.10
N ALA A 390 -14.43 3.70 -36.83
CA ALA A 390 -14.38 2.27 -36.47
C ALA A 390 -15.69 1.75 -35.87
N ARG A 391 -16.42 2.58 -35.15
CA ARG A 391 -17.62 2.19 -34.38
C ARG A 391 -18.73 3.23 -34.46
N PRO A 392 -19.25 3.53 -35.67
CA PRO A 392 -20.36 4.50 -35.84
C PRO A 392 -21.62 4.11 -35.05
N ASP A 393 -21.82 2.81 -34.80
CA ASP A 393 -22.89 2.25 -33.97
C ASP A 393 -22.87 2.72 -32.51
N ARG A 394 -21.79 3.34 -32.06
CA ARG A 394 -21.62 3.86 -30.69
C ARG A 394 -21.81 5.36 -30.55
N PHE A 395 -22.16 6.02 -31.65
CA PHE A 395 -22.32 7.46 -31.70
C PHE A 395 -23.76 7.88 -31.94
N PRO A 396 -24.20 9.04 -31.42
CA PRO A 396 -25.50 9.59 -31.75
C PRO A 396 -25.52 10.05 -33.21
N THR A 397 -26.59 9.67 -33.92
CA THR A 397 -26.81 10.05 -35.32
C THR A 397 -28.15 10.72 -35.50
N ASN A 398 -28.28 11.53 -36.54
CA ASN A 398 -29.54 12.08 -36.99
C ASN A 398 -30.34 11.03 -37.79
N ALA A 399 -31.53 11.42 -38.25
CA ALA A 399 -32.41 10.53 -39.05
C ALA A 399 -31.78 10.07 -40.37
N ASN A 400 -30.79 10.79 -40.89
CA ASN A 400 -30.07 10.45 -42.12
C ASN A 400 -28.84 9.53 -41.87
N GLY A 401 -28.52 9.26 -40.60
CA GLY A 401 -27.34 8.51 -40.19
C GLY A 401 -26.06 9.38 -40.05
N ASP A 402 -26.17 10.70 -40.17
CA ASP A 402 -25.02 11.58 -39.97
C ASP A 402 -24.70 11.76 -38.47
N LEU A 403 -23.41 11.88 -38.17
CA LEU A 403 -22.93 12.10 -36.81
C LEU A 403 -23.47 13.37 -36.16
N ILE A 404 -24.03 13.27 -34.98
CA ILE A 404 -24.34 14.41 -34.13
C ILE A 404 -23.16 14.63 -33.18
N VAL A 405 -22.37 15.68 -33.43
CA VAL A 405 -21.24 16.04 -32.57
C VAL A 405 -21.75 16.64 -31.26
N VAL A 406 -21.31 16.07 -30.12
CA VAL A 406 -21.63 16.57 -28.77
C VAL A 406 -20.40 17.25 -28.19
N PRO A 407 -20.40 18.60 -28.11
CA PRO A 407 -19.28 19.35 -27.52
C PRO A 407 -19.05 18.97 -26.04
N GLY A 408 -17.79 18.93 -25.61
CA GLY A 408 -17.40 18.60 -24.24
C GLY A 408 -17.23 17.09 -23.97
N ILE A 409 -17.78 16.22 -24.85
CA ILE A 409 -17.56 14.78 -24.80
C ILE A 409 -16.69 14.34 -25.98
N MET A 410 -17.11 14.71 -27.20
CA MET A 410 -16.42 14.33 -28.42
C MET A 410 -15.29 15.29 -28.75
N LYS A 411 -14.22 14.77 -29.31
CA LYS A 411 -13.07 15.48 -29.85
C LYS A 411 -12.86 15.09 -31.29
N THR A 412 -12.28 15.98 -32.07
CA THR A 412 -11.83 15.68 -33.46
C THR A 412 -10.33 15.49 -33.44
N ALA A 413 -9.87 14.35 -33.92
CA ALA A 413 -8.47 14.00 -34.02
C ALA A 413 -7.76 14.75 -35.15
N SER A 414 -6.44 14.68 -35.19
CA SER A 414 -5.60 15.30 -36.25
C SER A 414 -5.88 14.76 -37.65
N ASP A 415 -6.33 13.51 -37.75
CA ASP A 415 -6.75 12.87 -39.00
C ASP A 415 -8.20 13.20 -39.42
N GLY A 416 -8.90 14.02 -38.65
CA GLY A 416 -10.29 14.42 -38.87
C GLY A 416 -11.33 13.46 -38.32
N ASP A 417 -10.93 12.31 -37.74
CA ASP A 417 -11.87 11.38 -37.13
C ASP A 417 -12.42 11.94 -35.78
N THR A 418 -13.68 11.64 -35.50
CA THR A 418 -14.31 12.03 -34.23
C THR A 418 -14.23 10.88 -33.24
N TRP A 419 -13.87 11.20 -31.98
CA TRP A 419 -13.69 10.20 -30.97
C TRP A 419 -14.14 10.68 -29.58
N TYR A 420 -14.35 9.74 -28.66
CA TYR A 420 -14.54 10.00 -27.25
C TYR A 420 -14.11 8.77 -26.44
N SER A 421 -13.77 8.98 -25.16
CA SER A 421 -13.45 7.92 -24.21
C SER A 421 -14.54 7.88 -23.15
N PRO A 422 -15.43 6.87 -23.14
CA PRO A 422 -16.41 6.72 -22.09
C PRO A 422 -15.76 6.51 -20.73
N HIS A 423 -16.45 6.93 -19.68
CA HIS A 423 -16.03 6.70 -18.31
C HIS A 423 -16.91 5.62 -17.66
N ILE A 424 -16.27 4.69 -16.96
CA ILE A 424 -16.91 3.77 -16.03
C ILE A 424 -16.58 4.26 -14.63
N GLN A 425 -17.62 4.56 -13.88
CA GLN A 425 -17.48 5.05 -12.51
C GLN A 425 -18.08 4.03 -11.55
N THR A 426 -17.58 3.99 -10.32
CA THR A 426 -18.07 3.08 -9.29
C THR A 426 -18.14 3.76 -7.93
N GLU A 427 -19.14 3.34 -7.15
CA GLU A 427 -19.19 3.52 -5.71
C GLU A 427 -19.14 2.14 -5.06
N ILE A 428 -18.15 1.91 -4.18
CA ILE A 428 -17.96 0.64 -3.51
C ILE A 428 -18.04 0.89 -2.00
N LYS A 429 -18.92 0.17 -1.32
CA LYS A 429 -19.07 0.21 0.13
C LYS A 429 -18.78 -1.17 0.70
N ASP A 430 -17.87 -1.22 1.63
CA ASP A 430 -17.40 -2.45 2.27
C ASP A 430 -17.49 -2.31 3.80
N ILE A 431 -18.03 -3.33 4.44
CA ILE A 431 -18.09 -3.43 5.90
C ILE A 431 -17.82 -4.87 6.34
N ALA A 432 -17.04 -5.04 7.36
CA ALA A 432 -16.83 -6.34 7.99
C ALA A 432 -16.63 -6.20 9.49
N ALA A 433 -17.12 -7.19 10.20
CA ALA A 433 -16.90 -7.32 11.64
C ALA A 433 -16.75 -8.78 12.04
N THR A 434 -15.85 -9.02 12.98
CA THR A 434 -15.67 -10.31 13.65
C THR A 434 -15.69 -10.06 15.14
N GLY A 435 -16.50 -10.82 15.86
CA GLY A 435 -16.58 -10.78 17.31
C GLY A 435 -16.57 -12.18 17.91
N GLY A 436 -15.95 -12.36 19.07
CA GLY A 436 -15.85 -13.68 19.69
C GLY A 436 -15.26 -13.70 21.07
N LEU A 437 -15.22 -14.90 21.61
CA LEU A 437 -14.56 -15.26 22.85
C LEU A 437 -13.50 -16.31 22.56
N LYS A 438 -12.31 -16.13 23.09
CA LYS A 438 -11.20 -17.11 22.99
C LYS A 438 -10.60 -17.36 24.37
N GLY A 439 -10.03 -18.53 24.53
CA GLY A 439 -9.44 -18.86 25.83
C GLY A 439 -8.72 -20.20 25.87
N VAL A 440 -8.35 -20.59 27.09
CA VAL A 440 -7.65 -21.87 27.36
C VAL A 440 -8.40 -22.62 28.44
N VAL A 441 -8.64 -23.93 28.23
CA VAL A 441 -9.19 -24.86 29.20
C VAL A 441 -8.21 -26.01 29.44
N PHE A 442 -8.25 -26.64 30.60
CA PHE A 442 -7.37 -27.76 30.96
C PHE A 442 -5.88 -27.54 30.70
N ASN A 443 -5.40 -26.29 30.88
CA ASN A 443 -4.02 -25.82 30.70
C ASN A 443 -3.43 -25.92 29.28
N ASN A 444 -3.95 -26.73 28.38
CA ASN A 444 -3.37 -26.96 27.03
C ASN A 444 -4.36 -26.87 25.87
N TRP A 445 -5.66 -26.74 26.12
CA TRP A 445 -6.67 -26.68 25.08
C TRP A 445 -7.10 -25.23 24.83
N SER A 446 -6.70 -24.69 23.69
CA SER A 446 -7.19 -23.39 23.25
C SER A 446 -8.53 -23.56 22.53
N TRP A 447 -9.45 -22.65 22.79
CA TRP A 447 -10.74 -22.57 22.13
C TRP A 447 -11.04 -21.15 21.66
N ASP A 448 -11.82 -21.04 20.60
CA ASP A 448 -12.26 -19.78 20.01
C ASP A 448 -13.65 -19.96 19.42
N LEU A 449 -14.61 -19.20 19.95
CA LEU A 449 -15.98 -19.14 19.46
C LEU A 449 -16.23 -17.75 18.90
N SER A 450 -16.48 -17.63 17.61
CA SER A 450 -16.63 -16.34 16.94
C SER A 450 -17.64 -16.37 15.82
N ASN A 451 -18.16 -15.20 15.51
CA ASN A 451 -18.95 -14.93 14.31
C ASN A 451 -18.24 -13.85 13.48
N THR A 452 -18.23 -14.04 12.17
CA THR A 452 -17.75 -13.06 11.21
C THR A 452 -18.89 -12.72 10.25
N THR A 453 -19.11 -11.44 10.04
CA THR A 453 -20.07 -10.92 9.06
C THR A 453 -19.40 -9.90 8.16
N GLY A 454 -19.82 -9.83 6.90
CA GLY A 454 -19.31 -8.86 5.95
C GLY A 454 -20.34 -8.57 4.86
N LYS A 455 -20.28 -7.36 4.35
CA LYS A 455 -21.13 -6.89 3.25
C LYS A 455 -20.25 -6.06 2.31
N ASN A 456 -20.46 -6.29 1.02
CA ASN A 456 -19.83 -5.48 -0.03
C ASN A 456 -20.89 -5.08 -1.04
N ASP A 457 -21.02 -3.79 -1.30
CA ASP A 457 -21.88 -3.21 -2.33
C ASP A 457 -21.00 -2.63 -3.41
N PHE A 458 -21.23 -3.00 -4.65
CA PHE A 458 -20.50 -2.49 -5.81
C PHE A 458 -21.52 -1.92 -6.82
N HIS A 459 -21.50 -0.60 -6.99
CA HIS A 459 -22.44 0.11 -7.84
C HIS A 459 -21.70 0.77 -9.00
N PHE A 460 -22.22 0.56 -10.22
CA PHE A 460 -21.67 1.12 -11.45
C PHE A 460 -22.44 2.37 -11.88
N TYR A 461 -21.70 3.29 -12.49
CA TYR A 461 -22.20 4.47 -13.19
C TYR A 461 -21.47 4.63 -14.50
N GLY A 462 -22.06 5.36 -15.43
CA GLY A 462 -21.42 5.72 -16.71
C GLY A 462 -21.45 7.23 -16.92
N ASP A 463 -20.36 7.76 -17.42
CA ASP A 463 -20.26 9.17 -17.79
C ASP A 463 -19.58 9.34 -19.14
N LYS A 464 -19.82 10.46 -19.81
CA LYS A 464 -19.29 10.76 -21.16
C LYS A 464 -19.50 9.61 -22.16
N THR A 465 -20.69 9.06 -22.16
CA THR A 465 -21.05 7.91 -22.99
C THR A 465 -22.44 8.12 -23.59
N PHE A 466 -22.82 7.33 -24.57
CA PHE A 466 -24.10 7.46 -25.24
C PHE A 466 -24.85 6.14 -25.26
N ASN A 467 -26.18 6.24 -25.15
CA ASN A 467 -27.07 5.24 -25.70
C ASN A 467 -27.40 5.69 -27.15
N ALA A 468 -26.71 5.11 -28.12
CA ALA A 468 -26.80 5.53 -29.51
C ALA A 468 -28.24 5.48 -30.08
N SER A 469 -29.10 4.59 -29.53
CA SER A 469 -30.52 4.50 -29.93
C SER A 469 -31.37 5.70 -29.48
N LEU A 470 -30.88 6.47 -28.49
CA LEU A 470 -31.53 7.71 -27.99
C LEU A 470 -30.87 8.98 -28.54
N GLY A 471 -29.99 8.86 -29.53
CA GLY A 471 -29.22 9.97 -30.08
C GLY A 471 -28.30 10.60 -29.02
N SER A 472 -28.31 11.93 -28.92
CA SER A 472 -27.51 12.69 -27.95
C SER A 472 -28.24 12.97 -26.63
N ALA A 473 -29.43 12.43 -26.43
CA ALA A 473 -30.26 12.76 -25.26
C ALA A 473 -29.71 12.18 -23.96
N GLN A 474 -29.02 11.03 -24.02
CA GLN A 474 -28.42 10.39 -22.85
C GLN A 474 -26.90 10.38 -22.98
N GLN A 475 -26.20 11.04 -22.06
CA GLN A 475 -24.75 11.20 -22.02
C GLN A 475 -24.11 10.63 -20.76
N SER A 476 -24.93 10.21 -19.79
CA SER A 476 -24.54 9.52 -18.56
C SER A 476 -25.54 8.44 -18.20
N PHE A 477 -25.13 7.55 -17.32
CA PHE A 477 -25.95 6.53 -16.71
C PHE A 477 -25.80 6.64 -15.20
N ASP A 478 -26.81 7.22 -14.54
CA ASP A 478 -26.80 7.47 -13.10
C ASP A 478 -27.07 6.20 -12.27
N ASP A 479 -27.47 5.13 -12.93
CA ASP A 479 -27.58 3.77 -12.40
C ASP A 479 -27.17 2.75 -13.48
N GLY A 480 -25.93 2.33 -13.45
CA GLY A 480 -25.39 1.27 -14.32
C GLY A 480 -25.60 -0.14 -13.77
N GLY A 481 -26.37 -0.27 -12.69
CA GLY A 481 -26.60 -1.52 -11.98
C GLY A 481 -25.61 -1.73 -10.83
N PHE A 482 -25.97 -2.65 -9.95
CA PHE A 482 -25.14 -2.97 -8.79
C PHE A 482 -25.10 -4.47 -8.52
N SER A 483 -24.05 -4.91 -7.87
CA SER A 483 -23.94 -6.20 -7.27
C SER A 483 -23.73 -6.08 -5.76
N GLN A 484 -24.26 -7.01 -5.01
CA GLN A 484 -24.22 -7.01 -3.56
C GLN A 484 -23.83 -8.38 -3.05
N LEU A 485 -22.83 -8.43 -2.17
CA LEU A 485 -22.58 -9.57 -1.32
C LEU A 485 -23.27 -9.31 0.01
N PRO A 486 -24.39 -9.99 0.29
CA PRO A 486 -25.13 -9.81 1.56
C PRO A 486 -24.28 -10.29 2.74
N PRO A 487 -24.65 -9.91 3.97
CA PRO A 487 -24.03 -10.43 5.17
C PRO A 487 -24.13 -11.96 5.22
N ALA A 488 -22.98 -12.62 5.39
CA ALA A 488 -22.91 -14.06 5.60
C ALA A 488 -23.14 -14.43 7.06
#